data_59145addfbf9c22a393f6b9b5a683d79
#
_entry.id   59145addfbf9c22a393f6b9b5a683d79
#
_cell.length_a   1.000
_cell.length_b   1.000
_cell.length_c   1.000
_cell.angle_alpha   90.00
_cell.angle_beta   90.00
_cell.angle_gamma   90.00
#
_symmetry.space_group_name_H-M   'P 1'
#
loop_
_entity.id
_entity.type
_entity.pdbx_description
1 polymer ?
#
loop_
_entity_poly.entity_id
_entity_poly.type
_entity_poly.pdbx_seq_one_letter_code
_entity_poly.pdbx_strand_id
1 'polypeptide(L)'
;MTKSVGIIMGSKSDLPVMEGAQRVLQELGVECEMTVVSAHRTPDRMVDYARGAADRGVGVIVAGAGGAAHLPGMTASLTPLPVIGVPIKSRNSIDGWDSVLSILQMPSGVPVATVALDGGTNAGILAAQILGATDDALRARIAAFKEALKDKVMSSIQDVEGHCPA
;
A
#
# COMPACT_ATOMS: atom_id res chain seq x y z
N MET A 1 20.83 8.63 1.43
CA MET A 1 19.66 9.13 0.66
C MET A 1 18.41 8.47 1.26
N THR A 2 17.41 9.25 1.59
CA THR A 2 16.09 8.77 2.01
C THR A 2 15.45 8.00 0.85
N LYS A 3 14.94 6.80 1.12
CA LYS A 3 14.24 5.99 0.13
C LYS A 3 12.79 6.47 0.00
N SER A 4 12.27 6.50 -1.22
CA SER A 4 10.88 6.82 -1.52
C SER A 4 9.99 5.57 -1.63
N VAL A 5 8.68 5.76 -1.74
CA VAL A 5 7.71 4.70 -2.00
C VAL A 5 7.13 4.87 -3.40
N GLY A 6 7.16 3.80 -4.19
CA GLY A 6 6.47 3.75 -5.48
C GLY A 6 5.04 3.26 -5.30
N ILE A 7 4.04 4.04 -5.71
CA ILE A 7 2.63 3.67 -5.68
C ILE A 7 2.19 3.42 -7.11
N ILE A 8 1.80 2.18 -7.42
CA ILE A 8 1.33 1.80 -8.75
C ILE A 8 -0.07 1.18 -8.68
N MET A 9 -0.84 1.37 -9.74
CA MET A 9 -2.19 0.84 -9.85
C MET A 9 -2.51 0.41 -11.28
N GLY A 10 -3.37 -0.60 -11.45
CA GLY A 10 -3.73 -1.15 -12.74
C GLY A 10 -4.61 -0.24 -13.61
N SER A 11 -5.30 0.72 -12.99
CA SER A 11 -6.24 1.62 -13.65
C SER A 11 -6.44 2.89 -12.82
N LYS A 12 -6.86 3.98 -13.50
CA LYS A 12 -7.31 5.21 -12.83
C LYS A 12 -8.50 4.97 -11.88
N SER A 13 -9.31 3.93 -12.12
CA SER A 13 -10.41 3.56 -11.22
C SER A 13 -9.96 3.17 -9.81
N ASP A 14 -8.70 2.80 -9.65
CA ASP A 14 -8.13 2.35 -8.38
C ASP A 14 -7.61 3.53 -7.53
N LEU A 15 -7.53 4.72 -8.15
CA LEU A 15 -7.00 5.94 -7.53
C LEU A 15 -7.62 6.27 -6.15
N PRO A 16 -8.95 6.21 -5.95
CA PRO A 16 -9.55 6.55 -4.66
C PRO A 16 -9.02 5.72 -3.49
N VAL A 17 -8.70 4.44 -3.73
CA VAL A 17 -8.08 3.55 -2.74
C VAL A 17 -6.61 3.90 -2.54
N MET A 18 -5.87 4.09 -3.65
CA MET A 18 -4.43 4.30 -3.62
C MET A 18 -4.01 5.67 -3.10
N GLU A 19 -4.87 6.69 -3.21
CA GLU A 19 -4.69 7.99 -2.54
C GLU A 19 -4.59 7.86 -1.02
N GLY A 20 -5.18 6.83 -0.42
CA GLY A 20 -5.02 6.53 1.00
C GLY A 20 -3.56 6.27 1.38
N ALA A 21 -2.83 5.53 0.54
CA ALA A 21 -1.40 5.31 0.75
C ALA A 21 -0.59 6.61 0.60
N GLN A 22 -0.89 7.42 -0.41
CA GLN A 22 -0.21 8.69 -0.64
C GLN A 22 -0.40 9.64 0.54
N ARG A 23 -1.65 9.83 1.00
CA ARG A 23 -1.95 10.75 2.12
C ARG A 23 -1.21 10.39 3.39
N VAL A 24 -1.20 9.12 3.79
CA VAL A 24 -0.53 8.71 5.03
C VAL A 24 1.00 8.79 4.90
N LEU A 25 1.57 8.52 3.72
CA LEU A 25 3.00 8.72 3.49
C LEU A 25 3.40 10.18 3.58
N GLN A 26 2.60 11.10 3.02
CA GLN A 26 2.80 12.54 3.17
C GLN A 26 2.71 12.99 4.64
N GLU A 27 1.73 12.50 5.39
CA GLU A 27 1.59 12.76 6.83
C GLU A 27 2.81 12.30 7.62
N LEU A 28 3.39 11.15 7.24
CA LEU A 28 4.59 10.59 7.84
C LEU A 28 5.90 11.20 7.30
N GLY A 29 5.82 12.17 6.36
CA GLY A 29 6.98 12.81 5.77
C GLY A 29 7.83 11.85 4.92
N VAL A 30 7.20 10.91 4.22
CA VAL A 30 7.83 9.96 3.30
C VAL A 30 7.51 10.37 1.86
N GLU A 31 8.54 10.55 1.05
CA GLU A 31 8.39 10.84 -0.38
C GLU A 31 7.80 9.65 -1.12
N CYS A 32 6.92 9.92 -2.08
CA CYS A 32 6.34 8.89 -2.94
C CYS A 32 6.14 9.38 -4.37
N GLU A 33 6.25 8.47 -5.32
CA GLU A 33 5.78 8.65 -6.71
C GLU A 33 4.50 7.82 -6.91
N MET A 34 3.56 8.31 -7.74
CA MET A 34 2.33 7.57 -8.04
C MET A 34 2.07 7.55 -9.55
N THR A 35 1.76 6.35 -10.09
CA THR A 35 1.47 6.20 -11.51
C THR A 35 0.56 5.01 -11.81
N VAL A 36 -0.03 5.01 -13.02
CA VAL A 36 -0.78 3.88 -13.56
C VAL A 36 0.14 2.96 -14.34
N VAL A 37 0.09 1.67 -13.98
CA VAL A 37 0.86 0.59 -14.61
C VAL A 37 -0.04 -0.63 -14.72
N SER A 38 -0.48 -0.97 -15.94
CA SER A 38 -1.40 -2.10 -16.12
C SER A 38 -0.64 -3.36 -16.54
N ALA A 39 -0.72 -4.41 -15.72
CA ALA A 39 -0.12 -5.70 -16.02
C ALA A 39 -0.64 -6.31 -17.35
N HIS A 40 -1.92 -6.07 -17.68
CA HIS A 40 -2.57 -6.67 -18.85
C HIS A 40 -2.56 -5.77 -20.08
N ARG A 41 -2.53 -4.44 -19.93
CA ARG A 41 -2.67 -3.49 -21.05
C ARG A 41 -1.39 -2.75 -21.38
N THR A 42 -0.45 -2.65 -20.43
CA THR A 42 0.85 -2.01 -20.61
C THR A 42 1.96 -2.87 -19.95
N PRO A 43 2.13 -4.14 -20.37
CA PRO A 43 3.06 -5.07 -19.72
C PRO A 43 4.51 -4.56 -19.77
N ASP A 44 4.96 -4.02 -20.90
CA ASP A 44 6.32 -3.49 -21.03
C ASP A 44 6.58 -2.34 -20.03
N ARG A 45 5.63 -1.41 -19.89
CA ARG A 45 5.71 -0.34 -18.88
C ARG A 45 5.80 -0.89 -17.45
N MET A 46 5.10 -2.00 -17.16
CA MET A 46 5.19 -2.66 -15.86
C MET A 46 6.58 -3.24 -15.63
N VAL A 47 7.14 -3.91 -16.63
CA VAL A 47 8.51 -4.47 -16.57
C VAL A 47 9.53 -3.36 -16.34
N ASP A 48 9.46 -2.29 -17.11
CA ASP A 48 10.38 -1.14 -17.02
C ASP A 48 10.26 -0.46 -15.65
N TYR A 49 9.03 -0.25 -15.17
CA TYR A 49 8.80 0.35 -13.86
C TYR A 49 9.43 -0.49 -12.74
N ALA A 50 9.13 -1.78 -12.70
CA ALA A 50 9.57 -2.69 -11.64
C ALA A 50 11.10 -2.82 -11.62
N ARG A 51 11.73 -2.98 -12.78
CA ARG A 51 13.19 -3.13 -12.91
C ARG A 51 13.94 -1.84 -12.58
N GLY A 52 13.43 -0.70 -13.00
CA GLY A 52 14.08 0.60 -12.78
C GLY A 52 13.76 1.26 -11.42
N ALA A 53 12.85 0.70 -10.61
CA ALA A 53 12.41 1.33 -9.37
C ALA A 53 13.55 1.54 -8.37
N ALA A 54 14.40 0.54 -8.16
CA ALA A 54 15.53 0.62 -7.22
C ALA A 54 16.53 1.71 -7.61
N ASP A 55 16.82 1.85 -8.90
CA ASP A 55 17.76 2.85 -9.44
C ASP A 55 17.24 4.28 -9.30
N ARG A 56 15.92 4.46 -9.31
CA ARG A 56 15.25 5.75 -9.02
C ARG A 56 15.20 6.11 -7.53
N GLY A 57 15.69 5.23 -6.64
CA GLY A 57 15.68 5.48 -5.21
C GLY A 57 14.44 4.99 -4.48
N VAL A 58 13.54 4.26 -5.16
CA VAL A 58 12.40 3.59 -4.52
C VAL A 58 12.92 2.51 -3.58
N GLY A 59 12.36 2.42 -2.38
CA GLY A 59 12.69 1.41 -1.38
C GLY A 59 11.59 0.37 -1.17
N VAL A 60 10.34 0.74 -1.44
CA VAL A 60 9.16 -0.15 -1.33
C VAL A 60 8.18 0.20 -2.43
N ILE A 61 7.51 -0.80 -3.01
CA ILE A 61 6.45 -0.60 -3.99
C ILE A 61 5.11 -1.00 -3.36
N VAL A 62 4.11 -0.10 -3.45
CA VAL A 62 2.72 -0.37 -3.11
C VAL A 62 1.95 -0.54 -4.42
N ALA A 63 1.39 -1.71 -4.67
CA ALA A 63 0.75 -2.06 -5.93
C ALA A 63 -0.73 -2.42 -5.72
N GLY A 64 -1.65 -1.63 -6.29
CA GLY A 64 -3.08 -1.84 -6.21
C GLY A 64 -3.65 -2.49 -7.47
N ALA A 65 -4.49 -3.50 -7.30
CA ALA A 65 -5.17 -4.18 -8.42
C ALA A 65 -6.50 -4.82 -8.00
N GLY A 66 -7.47 -4.81 -8.90
CA GLY A 66 -8.77 -5.42 -8.72
C GLY A 66 -9.06 -6.52 -9.74
N GLY A 67 -10.03 -7.38 -9.44
CA GLY A 67 -10.39 -8.54 -10.25
C GLY A 67 -9.24 -9.56 -10.31
N ALA A 68 -8.80 -9.94 -11.51
CA ALA A 68 -7.58 -10.72 -11.72
C ALA A 68 -6.35 -9.85 -11.38
N ALA A 69 -6.06 -9.70 -10.11
CA ALA A 69 -5.13 -8.73 -9.54
C ALA A 69 -3.66 -9.18 -9.68
N HIS A 70 -3.19 -9.30 -10.93
CA HIS A 70 -1.85 -9.83 -11.24
C HIS A 70 -0.71 -8.84 -10.99
N LEU A 71 -1.00 -7.52 -10.99
CA LEU A 71 0.04 -6.48 -10.93
C LEU A 71 1.01 -6.62 -9.76
N PRO A 72 0.57 -6.86 -8.50
CA PRO A 72 1.51 -6.96 -7.37
C PRO A 72 2.48 -8.13 -7.51
N GLY A 73 1.97 -9.31 -7.84
CA GLY A 73 2.79 -10.51 -8.01
C GLY A 73 3.77 -10.43 -9.17
N MET A 74 3.32 -9.91 -10.31
CA MET A 74 4.18 -9.69 -11.47
C MET A 74 5.27 -8.65 -11.17
N THR A 75 4.92 -7.57 -10.47
CA THR A 75 5.91 -6.57 -10.01
C THR A 75 6.93 -7.21 -9.09
N ALA A 76 6.51 -7.99 -8.11
CA ALA A 76 7.40 -8.65 -7.15
C ALA A 76 8.36 -9.64 -7.80
N SER A 77 7.99 -10.26 -8.91
CA SER A 77 8.87 -11.15 -9.66
C SER A 77 9.99 -10.44 -10.46
N LEU A 78 9.88 -9.12 -10.62
CA LEU A 78 10.77 -8.31 -11.49
C LEU A 78 11.69 -7.36 -10.71
N THR A 79 11.48 -7.22 -9.40
CA THR A 79 12.26 -6.31 -8.55
C THR A 79 12.74 -7.01 -7.27
N PRO A 80 13.93 -6.66 -6.74
CA PRO A 80 14.35 -7.10 -5.41
C PRO A 80 13.72 -6.31 -4.27
N LEU A 81 12.92 -5.26 -4.58
CA LEU A 81 12.29 -4.41 -3.57
C LEU A 81 11.10 -5.13 -2.92
N PRO A 82 10.79 -4.84 -1.64
CA PRO A 82 9.54 -5.26 -1.03
C PRO A 82 8.34 -4.73 -1.81
N VAL A 83 7.35 -5.62 -2.09
CA VAL A 83 6.09 -5.26 -2.74
C VAL A 83 4.94 -5.50 -1.78
N ILE A 84 4.11 -4.47 -1.60
CA ILE A 84 2.88 -4.51 -0.82
C ILE A 84 1.71 -4.51 -1.79
N GLY A 85 0.89 -5.56 -1.75
CA GLY A 85 -0.29 -5.70 -2.58
C GLY A 85 -1.53 -5.15 -1.89
N VAL A 86 -2.27 -4.30 -2.60
CA VAL A 86 -3.57 -3.77 -2.18
C VAL A 86 -4.64 -4.41 -3.06
N PRO A 87 -5.38 -5.40 -2.54
CA PRO A 87 -6.56 -5.91 -3.24
C PRO A 87 -7.60 -4.81 -3.35
N ILE A 88 -8.18 -4.62 -4.54
CA ILE A 88 -9.19 -3.57 -4.78
C ILE A 88 -10.50 -4.22 -5.22
N LYS A 89 -11.61 -3.79 -4.61
CA LYS A 89 -12.96 -4.15 -5.05
C LYS A 89 -13.34 -3.31 -6.27
N SER A 90 -12.88 -3.75 -7.44
CA SER A 90 -13.23 -3.14 -8.73
C SER A 90 -14.60 -3.61 -9.23
N ARG A 91 -15.17 -2.92 -10.25
CA ARG A 91 -16.51 -3.27 -10.80
C ARG A 91 -16.61 -4.69 -11.35
N ASN A 92 -15.51 -5.27 -11.84
CA ASN A 92 -15.45 -6.63 -12.35
C ASN A 92 -15.01 -7.65 -11.29
N SER A 93 -14.89 -7.24 -10.04
CA SER A 93 -14.47 -8.11 -8.93
C SER A 93 -15.64 -8.94 -8.42
N ILE A 94 -15.36 -10.17 -8.01
CA ILE A 94 -16.29 -11.06 -7.31
C ILE A 94 -16.25 -10.69 -5.83
N ASP A 95 -16.89 -9.59 -5.48
CA ASP A 95 -16.94 -9.01 -4.12
C ASP A 95 -15.55 -8.71 -3.51
N GLY A 96 -14.49 -8.65 -4.33
CA GLY A 96 -13.11 -8.44 -3.90
C GLY A 96 -12.35 -9.71 -3.56
N TRP A 97 -13.01 -10.86 -3.41
CA TRP A 97 -12.33 -12.11 -3.05
C TRP A 97 -11.35 -12.60 -4.11
N ASP A 98 -11.68 -12.41 -5.37
CA ASP A 98 -10.78 -12.70 -6.50
C ASP A 98 -9.49 -11.86 -6.41
N SER A 99 -9.61 -10.58 -6.08
CA SER A 99 -8.46 -9.70 -5.89
C SER A 99 -7.60 -10.12 -4.68
N VAL A 100 -8.25 -10.40 -3.55
CA VAL A 100 -7.56 -10.87 -2.32
C VAL A 100 -6.80 -12.16 -2.60
N LEU A 101 -7.47 -13.16 -3.17
CA LEU A 101 -6.87 -14.47 -3.42
C LEU A 101 -5.76 -14.41 -4.48
N SER A 102 -5.93 -13.60 -5.54
CA SER A 102 -4.90 -13.42 -6.57
C SER A 102 -3.59 -12.87 -6.00
N ILE A 103 -3.68 -11.94 -5.04
CA ILE A 103 -2.51 -11.29 -4.46
C ILE A 103 -1.90 -12.12 -3.33
N LEU A 104 -2.76 -12.80 -2.55
CA LEU A 104 -2.33 -13.55 -1.36
C LEU A 104 -1.59 -14.85 -1.72
N GLN A 105 -2.06 -15.59 -2.74
CA GLN A 105 -1.59 -16.94 -3.08
C GLN A 105 -0.35 -16.92 -3.98
N MET A 106 0.72 -16.26 -3.53
CA MET A 106 1.98 -16.20 -4.26
C MET A 106 2.81 -17.48 -4.09
N PRO A 107 3.54 -17.91 -5.15
CA PRO A 107 4.46 -19.04 -5.06
C PRO A 107 5.68 -18.73 -4.19
N SER A 108 6.31 -19.79 -3.66
CA SER A 108 7.58 -19.67 -2.94
C SER A 108 8.63 -18.96 -3.80
N GLY A 109 9.33 -17.99 -3.20
CA GLY A 109 10.37 -17.19 -3.86
C GLY A 109 9.89 -15.83 -4.40
N VAL A 110 8.57 -15.58 -4.46
CA VAL A 110 8.01 -14.30 -4.91
C VAL A 110 6.99 -13.79 -3.88
N PRO A 111 7.44 -13.26 -2.74
CA PRO A 111 6.53 -12.80 -1.68
C PRO A 111 5.87 -11.46 -2.04
N VAL A 112 4.60 -11.31 -1.67
CA VAL A 112 3.87 -10.04 -1.66
C VAL A 112 3.22 -9.87 -0.28
N ALA A 113 3.51 -8.77 0.41
CA ALA A 113 2.85 -8.42 1.66
C ALA A 113 1.45 -7.90 1.38
N THR A 114 0.42 -8.69 1.64
CA THR A 114 -0.96 -8.36 1.28
C THR A 114 -1.68 -7.67 2.44
N VAL A 115 -2.27 -6.50 2.19
CA VAL A 115 -3.13 -5.78 3.15
C VAL A 115 -4.62 -6.12 2.92
N ALA A 116 -5.50 -5.58 3.77
CA ALA A 116 -6.93 -5.77 3.62
C ALA A 116 -7.47 -5.23 2.28
N LEU A 117 -8.65 -5.72 1.87
CA LEU A 117 -9.38 -5.21 0.71
C LEU A 117 -9.59 -3.69 0.84
N ASP A 118 -9.28 -2.95 -0.22
CA ASP A 118 -9.29 -1.47 -0.28
C ASP A 118 -8.40 -0.78 0.78
N GLY A 119 -7.43 -1.52 1.33
CA GLY A 119 -6.56 -1.10 2.44
C GLY A 119 -5.39 -0.19 2.03
N GLY A 120 -5.58 0.77 1.12
CA GLY A 120 -4.51 1.65 0.64
C GLY A 120 -3.76 2.38 1.76
N THR A 121 -4.48 2.93 2.75
CA THR A 121 -3.86 3.59 3.91
C THR A 121 -2.93 2.64 4.69
N ASN A 122 -3.38 1.43 4.99
CA ASN A 122 -2.56 0.44 5.68
C ASN A 122 -1.33 0.01 4.87
N ALA A 123 -1.44 -0.02 3.55
CA ALA A 123 -0.28 -0.27 2.67
C ALA A 123 0.76 0.86 2.77
N GLY A 124 0.33 2.12 2.80
CA GLY A 124 1.21 3.26 3.02
C GLY A 124 1.90 3.21 4.39
N ILE A 125 1.16 2.88 5.45
CA ILE A 125 1.73 2.71 6.81
C ILE A 125 2.76 1.58 6.82
N LEU A 126 2.45 0.43 6.22
CA LEU A 126 3.37 -0.70 6.16
C LEU A 126 4.64 -0.35 5.36
N ALA A 127 4.50 0.38 4.24
CA ALA A 127 5.65 0.86 3.48
C ALA A 127 6.54 1.78 4.32
N ALA A 128 5.94 2.72 5.06
CA ALA A 128 6.69 3.57 5.99
C ALA A 128 7.37 2.76 7.09
N GLN A 129 6.72 1.72 7.64
CA GLN A 129 7.30 0.84 8.66
C GLN A 129 8.51 0.05 8.13
N ILE A 130 8.44 -0.43 6.89
CA ILE A 130 9.57 -1.12 6.24
C ILE A 130 10.77 -0.17 6.12
N LEU A 131 10.55 1.06 5.63
CA LEU A 131 11.61 2.07 5.55
C LEU A 131 12.11 2.50 6.94
N GLY A 132 11.21 2.63 7.90
CA GLY A 132 11.50 3.00 9.28
C GLY A 132 12.26 1.94 10.08
N ALA A 133 12.38 0.71 9.58
CA ALA A 133 13.17 -0.33 10.22
C ALA A 133 14.66 0.06 10.36
N THR A 134 15.16 0.89 9.45
CA THR A 134 16.54 1.39 9.42
C THR A 134 16.65 2.92 9.55
N ASP A 135 15.52 3.61 9.79
CA ASP A 135 15.45 5.08 9.94
C ASP A 135 14.76 5.42 11.27
N ASP A 136 15.57 5.80 12.28
CA ASP A 136 15.12 6.12 13.63
C ASP A 136 14.17 7.33 13.65
N ALA A 137 14.42 8.34 12.82
CA ALA A 137 13.59 9.52 12.74
C ALA A 137 12.20 9.20 12.15
N LEU A 138 12.14 8.38 11.11
CA LEU A 138 10.87 7.90 10.56
C LEU A 138 10.14 6.99 11.56
N ARG A 139 10.86 6.11 12.24
CA ARG A 139 10.29 5.24 13.29
C ARG A 139 9.65 6.06 14.42
N ALA A 140 10.26 7.17 14.83
CA ALA A 140 9.69 8.07 15.83
C ALA A 140 8.39 8.74 15.33
N ARG A 141 8.34 9.17 14.07
CA ARG A 141 7.09 9.73 13.46
C ARG A 141 5.98 8.69 13.39
N ILE A 142 6.30 7.44 13.04
CA ILE A 142 5.32 6.33 13.02
C ILE A 142 4.80 6.04 14.44
N ALA A 143 5.65 6.08 15.46
CA ALA A 143 5.24 5.90 16.85
C ALA A 143 4.28 7.01 17.30
N ALA A 144 4.59 8.28 16.98
CA ALA A 144 3.72 9.41 17.28
C ALA A 144 2.37 9.31 16.54
N PHE A 145 2.38 8.90 15.28
CA PHE A 145 1.16 8.65 14.50
C PHE A 145 0.26 7.59 15.17
N LYS A 146 0.84 6.49 15.67
CA LYS A 146 0.07 5.45 16.37
C LYS A 146 -0.50 5.93 17.69
N GLU A 147 0.23 6.76 18.44
CA GLU A 147 -0.28 7.37 19.67
C GLU A 147 -1.47 8.31 19.39
N ALA A 148 -1.38 9.13 18.34
CA ALA A 148 -2.50 9.98 17.93
C ALA A 148 -3.77 9.17 17.53
N LEU A 149 -3.62 8.01 16.91
CA LEU A 149 -4.74 7.11 16.64
C LEU A 149 -5.37 6.57 17.94
N LYS A 150 -4.57 6.22 18.93
CA LYS A 150 -5.02 5.77 20.25
C LYS A 150 -5.79 6.89 20.96
N ASP A 151 -5.25 8.11 20.98
CA ASP A 151 -5.89 9.27 21.61
C ASP A 151 -7.25 9.57 20.97
N LYS A 152 -7.36 9.42 19.66
CA LYS A 152 -8.65 9.56 18.94
C LYS A 152 -9.67 8.52 19.39
N VAL A 153 -9.26 7.27 19.63
CA VAL A 153 -10.16 6.24 20.17
C VAL A 153 -10.55 6.55 21.61
N MET A 154 -9.56 6.96 22.43
CA MET A 154 -9.82 7.29 23.83
C MET A 154 -10.80 8.46 23.97
N SER A 155 -10.70 9.49 23.13
CA SER A 155 -11.67 10.60 23.13
C SER A 155 -13.09 10.15 22.74
N SER A 156 -13.23 9.22 21.80
CA SER A 156 -14.53 8.71 21.38
C SER A 156 -15.24 7.84 22.43
N ILE A 157 -14.50 7.30 23.42
CA ILE A 157 -15.10 6.54 24.53
C ILE A 157 -16.03 7.44 25.34
N GLN A 158 -15.60 8.64 25.68
CA GLN A 158 -16.41 9.58 26.44
C GLN A 158 -17.70 9.99 25.70
N ASP A 159 -17.62 10.16 24.38
CA ASP A 159 -18.76 10.47 23.54
C ASP A 159 -19.80 9.32 23.56
N VAL A 160 -19.35 8.07 23.50
CA VAL A 160 -20.22 6.88 23.51
C VAL A 160 -20.81 6.63 24.89
N GLU A 161 -20.01 6.71 25.96
CA GLU A 161 -20.46 6.48 27.34
C GLU A 161 -21.45 7.58 27.78
N GLY A 162 -21.30 8.82 27.30
CA GLY A 162 -22.23 9.92 27.55
C GLY A 162 -23.63 9.73 26.90
N HIS A 163 -23.80 8.78 25.99
CA HIS A 163 -25.08 8.43 25.37
C HIS A 163 -25.90 7.40 26.15
N CYS A 164 -25.34 6.78 27.19
CA CYS A 164 -26.06 5.88 28.08
C CYS A 164 -26.63 6.70 29.24
N PRO A 165 -27.98 7.01 29.29
CA PRO A 165 -28.57 7.60 30.48
C PRO A 165 -28.45 6.61 31.63
N ALA A 166 -28.05 7.12 32.79
CA ALA A 166 -27.99 6.36 34.04
C ALA A 166 -29.37 5.85 34.46
#